data_94ff872f70dac459f27c7f9f3068f694
#
_entry.id   94ff872f70dac459f27c7f9f3068f694
#
_cell.length_a   1.000
_cell.length_b   1.000
_cell.length_c   1.000
_cell.angle_alpha   90.00
_cell.angle_beta   90.00
_cell.angle_gamma   90.00
#
_symmetry.space_group_name_H-M   'P 1'
#
loop_
_entity.id
_entity.type
_entity.pdbx_description
1 polymer ?
#
loop_
_entity_poly.entity_id
_entity_poly.type
_entity_poly.pdbx_seq_one_letter_code
_entity_poly.pdbx_strand_id
1 'polypeptide(L)'
;MCSFSKIAGFTGTRCGYTVVPQALAGGKLNKMWLRRQTTKFNGVAYVVQRGAEAVFTDEGMKEIQQNLDYYRANAAVIAAALDEAGVWYCGGKNSPYIWLRCPNEMGSWEFFDWLLERAHVVGTPGEGFGPCGKGYFRLTAFGDAERTKEAAARIKAALATL
;
A
#
# COMPACT_ATOMS: atom_id res chain seq x y z
N MET A 1 -13.85 -1.09 9.61
CA MET A 1 -12.56 -1.73 9.99
C MET A 1 -11.43 -0.80 9.57
N CYS A 2 -10.42 -0.66 10.41
CA CYS A 2 -9.23 0.15 10.12
C CYS A 2 -7.97 -0.62 10.52
N SER A 3 -6.87 -0.43 9.79
CA SER A 3 -5.57 -1.00 10.11
C SER A 3 -4.55 0.12 10.29
N PHE A 4 -3.76 0.05 11.35
CA PHE A 4 -2.66 0.98 11.58
C PHE A 4 -1.43 0.69 10.70
N SER A 5 -1.40 -0.45 10.02
CA SER A 5 -0.24 -0.87 9.21
C SER A 5 0.16 0.15 8.15
N LYS A 6 -0.80 0.80 7.50
CA LYS A 6 -0.54 1.74 6.40
C LYS A 6 -0.72 3.20 6.80
N ILE A 7 -1.69 3.49 7.65
CA ILE A 7 -1.95 4.86 8.09
C ILE A 7 -0.86 5.39 9.03
N ALA A 8 -0.37 4.54 9.94
CA ALA A 8 0.62 4.93 10.96
C ALA A 8 2.01 4.27 10.77
N GLY A 9 2.22 3.52 9.68
CA GLY A 9 3.45 2.77 9.50
C GLY A 9 3.62 1.57 10.46
N PHE A 10 2.58 1.19 11.19
CA PHE A 10 2.63 0.17 12.25
C PHE A 10 2.51 -1.26 11.72
N THR A 11 3.14 -1.58 10.60
CA THR A 11 3.06 -2.90 9.98
C THR A 11 3.53 -4.01 10.92
N GLY A 12 4.61 -3.80 11.67
CA GLY A 12 5.20 -4.76 12.60
C GLY A 12 4.41 -4.94 13.90
N THR A 13 3.59 -3.96 14.31
CA THR A 13 2.82 -4.02 15.57
C THR A 13 1.57 -4.90 15.47
N ARG A 14 1.12 -5.21 14.27
CA ARG A 14 -0.06 -6.06 14.00
C ARG A 14 -1.34 -5.54 14.66
N CYS A 15 -1.63 -4.25 14.51
CA CYS A 15 -2.77 -3.58 15.14
C CYS A 15 -3.78 -3.07 14.12
N GLY A 16 -5.04 -3.23 14.45
CA GLY A 16 -6.18 -2.69 13.73
C GLY A 16 -7.42 -2.73 14.64
N TYR A 17 -8.48 -2.06 14.23
CA TYR A 17 -9.74 -2.07 14.98
C TYR A 17 -10.95 -2.20 14.08
N THR A 18 -12.02 -2.69 14.65
CA THR A 18 -13.34 -2.78 14.01
C THR A 18 -14.38 -2.09 14.89
N VAL A 19 -15.12 -1.17 14.32
CA VAL A 19 -16.28 -0.56 14.95
C VAL A 19 -17.54 -1.27 14.44
N VAL A 20 -18.34 -1.78 15.36
CA VAL A 20 -19.66 -2.39 15.07
C VAL A 20 -20.70 -1.60 15.84
N PRO A 21 -21.38 -0.62 15.22
CA PRO A 21 -22.36 0.21 15.89
C PRO A 21 -23.51 -0.60 16.47
N GLN A 22 -24.02 -0.17 17.65
CA GLN A 22 -25.19 -0.77 18.30
C GLN A 22 -26.45 -0.71 17.42
N ALA A 23 -26.56 0.29 16.54
CA ALA A 23 -27.70 0.44 15.63
C ALA A 23 -27.80 -0.68 14.58
N LEU A 24 -26.70 -1.39 14.30
CA LEU A 24 -26.72 -2.46 13.30
C LEU A 24 -27.48 -3.69 13.83
N ALA A 25 -28.49 -4.12 13.08
CA ALA A 25 -29.32 -5.30 13.40
C ALA A 25 -29.82 -5.31 14.86
N GLY A 26 -30.25 -4.15 15.39
CA GLY A 26 -30.75 -4.03 16.76
C GLY A 26 -29.70 -4.41 17.83
N GLY A 27 -28.43 -4.20 17.57
CA GLY A 27 -27.32 -4.53 18.48
C GLY A 27 -26.88 -6.00 18.42
N LYS A 28 -27.54 -6.85 17.66
CA LYS A 28 -27.21 -8.27 17.56
C LYS A 28 -25.78 -8.49 17.00
N LEU A 29 -25.42 -7.77 15.95
CA LEU A 29 -24.07 -7.88 15.35
C LEU A 29 -22.98 -7.44 16.32
N ASN A 30 -23.19 -6.37 17.09
CA ASN A 30 -22.23 -5.91 18.10
C ASN A 30 -21.97 -7.01 19.15
N LYS A 31 -23.05 -7.60 19.72
CA LYS A 31 -22.93 -8.69 20.70
C LYS A 31 -22.23 -9.92 20.12
N MET A 32 -22.56 -10.32 18.89
CA MET A 32 -21.93 -11.46 18.22
C MET A 32 -20.45 -11.20 17.97
N TRP A 33 -20.10 -10.00 17.52
CA TRP A 33 -18.72 -9.61 17.28
C TRP A 33 -17.89 -9.58 18.57
N LEU A 34 -18.44 -8.99 19.63
CA LEU A 34 -17.81 -8.98 20.96
C LEU A 34 -17.53 -10.40 21.44
N ARG A 35 -18.52 -11.29 21.38
CA ARG A 35 -18.34 -12.70 21.77
C ARG A 35 -17.29 -13.40 20.93
N ARG A 36 -17.31 -13.22 19.60
CA ARG A 36 -16.31 -13.80 18.71
C ARG A 36 -14.92 -13.33 19.08
N GLN A 37 -14.74 -12.04 19.23
CA GLN A 37 -13.43 -11.43 19.50
C GLN A 37 -12.87 -11.90 20.84
N THR A 38 -13.66 -11.86 21.89
CA THR A 38 -13.22 -12.28 23.23
C THR A 38 -12.97 -13.79 23.36
N THR A 39 -13.61 -14.60 22.52
CA THR A 39 -13.43 -16.06 22.53
C THR A 39 -12.24 -16.50 21.67
N LYS A 40 -11.99 -15.81 20.54
CA LYS A 40 -10.99 -16.25 19.53
C LYS A 40 -9.63 -15.60 19.70
N PHE A 41 -9.56 -14.37 20.19
CA PHE A 41 -8.33 -13.59 20.14
C PHE A 41 -8.05 -12.73 21.38
N ASN A 42 -9.06 -12.13 22.00
CA ASN A 42 -9.03 -11.14 23.10
C ASN A 42 -8.51 -9.74 22.72
N GLY A 43 -7.58 -9.62 21.81
CA GLY A 43 -6.99 -8.36 21.39
C GLY A 43 -5.47 -8.42 21.31
N VAL A 44 -4.87 -7.36 20.78
CA VAL A 44 -3.41 -7.21 20.72
C VAL A 44 -2.83 -6.86 22.09
N ALA A 45 -1.52 -7.00 22.26
CA ALA A 45 -0.84 -6.68 23.52
C ALA A 45 -1.14 -5.24 23.98
N TYR A 46 -1.26 -5.03 25.30
CA TYR A 46 -1.61 -3.71 25.86
C TYR A 46 -0.68 -2.59 25.41
N VAL A 47 0.62 -2.81 25.36
CA VAL A 47 1.60 -1.82 24.89
C VAL A 47 1.34 -1.40 23.45
N VAL A 48 0.90 -2.32 22.59
CA VAL A 48 0.53 -2.04 21.20
C VAL A 48 -0.76 -1.20 21.14
N GLN A 49 -1.74 -1.48 22.02
CA GLN A 49 -2.96 -0.68 22.12
C GLN A 49 -2.65 0.76 22.55
N ARG A 50 -1.73 0.96 23.53
CA ARG A 50 -1.29 2.31 23.93
C ARG A 50 -0.58 3.05 22.81
N GLY A 51 0.27 2.37 22.03
CA GLY A 51 0.87 2.95 20.82
C GLY A 51 -0.17 3.32 19.76
N ALA A 52 -1.19 2.49 19.57
CA ALA A 52 -2.30 2.79 18.65
C ALA A 52 -3.16 3.97 19.14
N GLU A 53 -3.35 4.14 20.45
CA GLU A 53 -4.06 5.30 21.02
C GLU A 53 -3.29 6.59 20.76
N ALA A 54 -1.96 6.58 20.89
CA ALA A 54 -1.11 7.75 20.63
C ALA A 54 -1.25 8.28 19.19
N VAL A 55 -1.62 7.44 18.23
CA VAL A 55 -1.93 7.84 16.84
C VAL A 55 -2.99 8.94 16.76
N PHE A 56 -3.92 8.98 17.70
CA PHE A 56 -5.05 9.92 17.73
C PHE A 56 -4.79 11.18 18.56
N THR A 57 -3.59 11.36 19.09
CA THR A 57 -3.18 12.64 19.67
C THR A 57 -2.85 13.64 18.55
N ASP A 58 -2.87 14.95 18.86
CA ASP A 58 -2.50 16.00 17.89
C ASP A 58 -1.08 15.80 17.36
N GLU A 59 -0.14 15.42 18.23
CA GLU A 59 1.25 15.13 17.86
C GLU A 59 1.34 13.88 16.98
N GLY A 60 0.68 12.77 17.36
CA GLY A 60 0.65 11.54 16.57
C GLY A 60 0.04 11.75 15.19
N MET A 61 -1.05 12.52 15.09
CA MET A 61 -1.66 12.86 13.79
C MET A 61 -0.73 13.71 12.93
N LYS A 62 0.03 14.63 13.53
CA LYS A 62 1.02 15.46 12.82
C LYS A 62 2.17 14.60 12.25
N GLU A 63 2.72 13.70 13.06
CA GLU A 63 3.77 12.78 12.62
C GLU A 63 3.28 11.84 11.50
N ILE A 64 2.06 11.32 11.62
CA ILE A 64 1.44 10.50 10.59
C ILE A 64 1.30 11.29 9.29
N GLN A 65 0.85 12.53 9.34
CA GLN A 65 0.70 13.37 8.15
C GLN A 65 2.04 13.56 7.44
N GLN A 66 3.13 13.77 8.16
CA GLN A 66 4.49 13.88 7.60
C GLN A 66 4.89 12.59 6.85
N ASN A 67 4.62 11.43 7.44
CA ASN A 67 4.88 10.14 6.78
C ASN A 67 4.01 9.93 5.53
N LEU A 68 2.74 10.31 5.58
CA LEU A 68 1.84 10.23 4.44
C LEU A 68 2.28 11.15 3.30
N ASP A 69 2.74 12.36 3.62
CA ASP A 69 3.25 13.31 2.62
C ASP A 69 4.55 12.82 1.99
N TYR A 70 5.43 12.17 2.77
CA TYR A 70 6.61 11.50 2.24
C TYR A 70 6.25 10.41 1.23
N TYR A 71 5.29 9.55 1.53
CA TYR A 71 4.84 8.51 0.59
C TYR A 71 4.13 9.09 -0.63
N ARG A 72 3.38 10.18 -0.48
CA ARG A 72 2.75 10.90 -1.61
C ARG A 72 3.80 11.48 -2.55
N ALA A 73 4.86 12.06 -2.00
CA ALA A 73 5.97 12.59 -2.80
C ALA A 73 6.65 11.47 -3.61
N ASN A 74 6.93 10.33 -2.99
CA ASN A 74 7.47 9.16 -3.69
C ASN A 74 6.52 8.66 -4.80
N ALA A 75 5.22 8.58 -4.49
CA ALA A 75 4.23 8.16 -5.49
C ALA A 75 4.17 9.13 -6.68
N ALA A 76 4.27 10.43 -6.43
CA ALA A 76 4.31 11.44 -7.49
C ALA A 76 5.52 11.28 -8.41
N VAL A 77 6.70 10.95 -7.86
CA VAL A 77 7.92 10.68 -8.66
C VAL A 77 7.72 9.46 -9.56
N ILE A 78 7.16 8.37 -9.04
CA ILE A 78 6.89 7.16 -9.83
C ILE A 78 5.84 7.46 -10.90
N ALA A 79 4.75 8.15 -10.54
CA ALA A 79 3.67 8.52 -11.45
C ALA A 79 4.18 9.37 -12.61
N ALA A 80 5.01 10.39 -12.35
CA ALA A 80 5.60 11.22 -13.38
C ALA A 80 6.45 10.41 -14.37
N ALA A 81 7.24 9.45 -13.89
CA ALA A 81 8.03 8.59 -14.78
C ALA A 81 7.17 7.71 -15.68
N LEU A 82 6.03 7.22 -15.18
CA LEU A 82 5.06 6.44 -15.97
C LEU A 82 4.30 7.32 -16.99
N ASP A 83 3.90 8.54 -16.59
CA ASP A 83 3.26 9.51 -17.47
C ASP A 83 4.18 9.87 -18.65
N GLU A 84 5.45 10.15 -18.37
CA GLU A 84 6.46 10.46 -19.40
C GLU A 84 6.75 9.27 -20.33
N ALA A 85 6.61 8.04 -19.84
CA ALA A 85 6.74 6.81 -20.62
C ALA A 85 5.44 6.41 -21.33
N GLY A 86 4.33 7.12 -21.15
CA GLY A 86 3.03 6.81 -21.76
C GLY A 86 2.39 5.53 -21.20
N VAL A 87 2.77 5.07 -20.02
CA VAL A 87 2.25 3.84 -19.41
C VAL A 87 1.00 4.14 -18.60
N TRP A 88 -0.09 3.46 -18.91
CA TRP A 88 -1.33 3.57 -18.12
C TRP A 88 -1.16 3.03 -16.70
N TYR A 89 -1.62 3.80 -15.73
CA TYR A 89 -1.67 3.39 -14.33
C TYR A 89 -2.85 4.00 -13.58
N CYS A 90 -3.13 3.48 -12.39
CA CYS A 90 -4.01 4.07 -11.39
C CYS A 90 -3.41 3.92 -9.97
N GLY A 91 -3.96 4.66 -9.00
CA GLY A 91 -3.46 4.68 -7.62
C GLY A 91 -2.47 5.82 -7.37
N GLY A 92 -1.67 5.70 -6.31
CA GLY A 92 -0.65 6.69 -5.94
C GLY A 92 -1.16 7.97 -5.26
N LYS A 93 -2.48 8.21 -5.19
CA LYS A 93 -3.10 9.41 -4.57
C LYS A 93 -3.58 9.15 -3.15
N ASN A 94 -4.47 8.16 -2.98
CA ASN A 94 -5.08 7.79 -1.71
C ASN A 94 -4.50 6.49 -1.13
N SER A 95 -3.54 5.94 -1.80
CA SER A 95 -2.84 4.70 -1.46
C SER A 95 -1.39 4.81 -1.94
N PRO A 96 -0.42 4.26 -1.20
CA PRO A 96 0.98 4.24 -1.61
C PRO A 96 1.28 3.19 -2.69
N TYR A 97 0.26 2.62 -3.29
CA TYR A 97 0.37 1.64 -4.36
C TYR A 97 0.01 2.25 -5.70
N ILE A 98 0.80 1.91 -6.72
CA ILE A 98 0.58 2.27 -8.12
C ILE A 98 0.37 0.97 -8.88
N TRP A 99 -0.76 0.86 -9.54
CA TRP A 99 -1.16 -0.29 -10.36
C TRP A 99 -1.08 0.10 -11.81
N LEU A 100 -0.16 -0.48 -12.56
CA LEU A 100 0.09 -0.16 -13.95
C LEU A 100 -0.26 -1.33 -14.86
N ARG A 101 -0.56 -1.04 -16.12
CA ARG A 101 -0.66 -2.05 -17.18
C ARG A 101 0.74 -2.36 -17.69
N CYS A 102 1.08 -3.65 -17.83
CA CYS A 102 2.33 -4.04 -18.43
C CYS A 102 2.39 -3.54 -19.89
N PRO A 103 3.49 -2.90 -20.32
CA PRO A 103 3.63 -2.38 -21.67
C PRO A 103 3.73 -3.54 -22.69
N ASN A 104 3.46 -3.23 -23.96
CA ASN A 104 3.58 -4.17 -25.10
C ASN A 104 2.87 -5.51 -24.89
N GLU A 105 1.74 -5.49 -24.16
CA GLU A 105 0.93 -6.69 -23.86
C GLU A 105 1.69 -7.79 -23.10
N MET A 106 2.82 -7.46 -22.46
CA MET A 106 3.58 -8.40 -21.64
C MET A 106 2.72 -9.02 -20.56
N GLY A 107 2.95 -10.29 -20.26
CA GLY A 107 2.42 -10.93 -19.05
C GLY A 107 3.03 -10.32 -17.79
N SER A 108 2.35 -10.48 -16.65
CA SER A 108 2.82 -9.90 -15.38
C SER A 108 4.20 -10.39 -14.93
N TRP A 109 4.48 -11.68 -15.14
CA TRP A 109 5.77 -12.29 -14.81
C TRP A 109 6.86 -11.95 -15.82
N GLU A 110 6.51 -11.90 -17.10
CA GLU A 110 7.42 -11.45 -18.16
C GLU A 110 7.89 -10.01 -17.91
N PHE A 111 6.97 -9.13 -17.55
CA PHE A 111 7.32 -7.75 -17.17
C PHE A 111 8.13 -7.68 -15.89
N PHE A 112 7.91 -8.57 -14.92
CA PHE A 112 8.73 -8.68 -13.72
C PHE A 112 10.19 -8.98 -14.07
N ASP A 113 10.43 -10.03 -14.88
CA ASP A 113 11.78 -10.43 -15.28
C ASP A 113 12.47 -9.32 -16.09
N TRP A 114 11.74 -8.75 -17.06
CA TRP A 114 12.22 -7.65 -17.87
C TRP A 114 12.61 -6.43 -17.02
N LEU A 115 11.76 -6.03 -16.08
CA LEU A 115 12.02 -4.87 -15.21
C LEU A 115 13.20 -5.10 -14.27
N LEU A 116 13.34 -6.33 -13.75
CA LEU A 116 14.47 -6.72 -12.92
C LEU A 116 15.77 -6.66 -13.71
N GLU A 117 15.81 -7.22 -14.91
CA GLU A 117 17.02 -7.26 -15.74
C GLU A 117 17.41 -5.89 -16.28
N ARG A 118 16.46 -5.06 -16.70
CA ARG A 118 16.73 -3.78 -17.37
C ARG A 118 16.83 -2.60 -16.44
N ALA A 119 16.03 -2.57 -15.39
CA ALA A 119 16.00 -1.44 -14.46
C ALA A 119 16.52 -1.77 -13.06
N HIS A 120 16.78 -3.05 -12.74
CA HIS A 120 17.12 -3.53 -11.40
C HIS A 120 16.10 -3.08 -10.34
N VAL A 121 14.83 -3.15 -10.71
CA VAL A 121 13.70 -2.79 -9.86
C VAL A 121 12.81 -4.00 -9.66
N VAL A 122 12.41 -4.22 -8.40
CA VAL A 122 11.49 -5.28 -8.00
C VAL A 122 10.14 -4.67 -7.65
N GLY A 123 9.09 -5.22 -8.25
CA GLY A 123 7.71 -4.90 -7.91
C GLY A 123 6.89 -6.18 -7.74
N THR A 124 5.57 -6.09 -7.83
CA THR A 124 4.70 -7.26 -7.64
C THR A 124 3.91 -7.54 -8.90
N PRO A 125 4.07 -8.73 -9.53
CA PRO A 125 3.23 -9.14 -10.64
C PRO A 125 1.75 -9.15 -10.26
N GLY A 126 0.90 -8.61 -11.13
CA GLY A 126 -0.53 -8.52 -10.86
C GLY A 126 -1.21 -9.86 -10.69
N GLU A 127 -0.74 -10.90 -11.36
CA GLU A 127 -1.24 -12.28 -11.20
C GLU A 127 -1.13 -12.80 -9.77
N GLY A 128 -0.20 -12.29 -8.96
CA GLY A 128 -0.09 -12.59 -7.53
C GLY A 128 -1.33 -12.16 -6.71
N PHE A 129 -2.21 -11.34 -7.28
CA PHE A 129 -3.48 -10.90 -6.67
C PHE A 129 -4.70 -11.62 -7.25
N GLY A 130 -4.50 -12.55 -8.16
CA GLY A 130 -5.55 -13.34 -8.79
C GLY A 130 -5.61 -13.18 -10.32
N PRO A 131 -6.46 -13.94 -11.00
CA PRO A 131 -6.47 -14.03 -12.47
C PRO A 131 -6.79 -12.70 -13.17
N CYS A 132 -7.56 -11.82 -12.53
CA CYS A 132 -7.85 -10.48 -13.06
C CYS A 132 -6.63 -9.53 -13.04
N GLY A 133 -5.55 -9.91 -12.38
CA GLY A 133 -4.30 -9.16 -12.35
C GLY A 133 -3.34 -9.47 -13.50
N LYS A 134 -3.69 -10.41 -14.40
CA LYS A 134 -2.85 -10.74 -15.55
C LYS A 134 -2.63 -9.52 -16.47
N GLY A 135 -1.39 -9.28 -16.87
CA GLY A 135 -1.02 -8.11 -17.67
C GLY A 135 -0.95 -6.80 -16.88
N TYR A 136 -0.97 -6.89 -15.55
CA TYR A 136 -0.79 -5.74 -14.65
C TYR A 136 0.39 -5.96 -13.71
N PHE A 137 0.85 -4.84 -13.11
CA PHE A 137 1.98 -4.85 -12.20
C PHE A 137 1.79 -3.80 -11.11
N ARG A 138 2.28 -4.05 -9.90
CA ARG A 138 2.17 -3.12 -8.78
C ARG A 138 3.53 -2.60 -8.33
N LEU A 139 3.68 -1.28 -8.32
CA LEU A 139 4.76 -0.58 -7.64
C LEU A 139 4.28 -0.02 -6.30
N THR A 140 5.22 0.33 -5.44
CA THR A 140 4.94 0.87 -4.11
C THR A 140 5.80 2.10 -3.81
N ALA A 141 5.24 3.06 -3.10
CA ALA A 141 5.88 4.31 -2.72
C ALA A 141 6.46 4.31 -1.28
N PHE A 142 6.59 3.14 -0.65
CA PHE A 142 7.12 3.03 0.71
C PHE A 142 8.64 3.12 0.82
N GLY A 143 9.35 3.15 -0.29
CA GLY A 143 10.79 3.15 -0.33
C GLY A 143 11.43 4.46 0.17
N ASP A 144 12.75 4.44 0.28
CA ASP A 144 13.56 5.63 0.47
C ASP A 144 13.39 6.61 -0.71
N ALA A 145 13.36 7.93 -0.44
CA ALA A 145 13.06 8.93 -1.47
C ALA A 145 14.11 8.99 -2.57
N GLU A 146 15.39 8.94 -2.22
CA GLU A 146 16.47 9.02 -3.21
C GLU A 146 16.53 7.75 -4.06
N ARG A 147 16.37 6.59 -3.44
CA ARG A 147 16.28 5.31 -4.15
C ARG A 147 15.02 5.24 -5.03
N THR A 148 13.93 5.86 -4.61
CA THR A 148 12.70 5.93 -5.42
C THR A 148 12.91 6.79 -6.66
N LYS A 149 13.58 7.94 -6.55
CA LYS A 149 13.96 8.79 -7.69
C LYS A 149 14.87 8.04 -8.66
N GLU A 150 15.88 7.37 -8.15
CA GLU A 150 16.80 6.56 -8.95
C GLU A 150 16.05 5.42 -9.67
N ALA A 151 15.19 4.68 -8.96
CA ALA A 151 14.39 3.60 -9.55
C ALA A 151 13.45 4.13 -10.64
N ALA A 152 12.78 5.25 -10.40
CA ALA A 152 11.88 5.89 -11.38
C ALA A 152 12.63 6.31 -12.65
N ALA A 153 13.83 6.89 -12.51
CA ALA A 153 14.67 7.25 -13.64
C ALA A 153 15.10 6.01 -14.46
N ARG A 154 15.49 4.91 -13.79
CA ARG A 154 15.85 3.65 -14.45
C ARG A 154 14.66 2.99 -15.14
N ILE A 155 13.47 2.99 -14.51
CA ILE A 155 12.22 2.50 -15.11
C ILE A 155 11.92 3.28 -16.39
N LYS A 156 11.94 4.62 -16.33
CA LYS A 156 11.72 5.49 -17.48
C LYS A 156 12.71 5.21 -18.62
N ALA A 157 14.02 5.12 -18.31
CA ALA A 157 15.04 4.84 -19.31
C ALA A 157 14.85 3.46 -19.96
N ALA A 158 14.50 2.44 -19.17
CA ALA A 158 14.21 1.10 -19.68
C ALA A 158 12.98 1.09 -20.58
N LEU A 159 11.87 1.74 -20.15
CA LEU A 159 10.63 1.82 -20.92
C LEU A 159 10.82 2.54 -22.27
N ALA A 160 11.74 3.48 -22.37
CA ALA A 160 12.08 4.15 -23.63
C ALA A 160 12.75 3.22 -24.65
N THR A 161 13.14 1.99 -24.27
CA THR A 161 13.73 0.99 -25.18
C THR A 161 12.71 -0.01 -25.71
N LEU A 162 11.44 0.07 -25.30
CA LEU A 162 10.32 -0.76 -25.78
C LEU A 162 9.63 -0.15 -26.99
#